data_5337e84ecc3d0f5d8b9420784227c46e
#
_entry.id   5337e84ecc3d0f5d8b9420784227c46e
#
_cell.length_a   1.000
_cell.length_b   1.000
_cell.length_c   1.000
_cell.angle_alpha   90.00
_cell.angle_beta   90.00
_cell.angle_gamma   90.00
#
_symmetry.space_group_name_H-M   'P 1'
#
loop_
_entity.id
_entity.type
_entity.pdbx_description
1 polymer ?
#
loop_
_entity_poly.entity_id
_entity_poly.type
_entity_poly.pdbx_seq_one_letter_code
_entity_poly.pdbx_strand_id
1 'polypeptide(L)'
;MNVWSERLGPLSRRHVLQMSGATGSALLAGCRPATSAPTLMAPAGVLPKPWADALPKPWRLTLAPAQQDWTPADQARADVLVMGDGWLDSHPADTLQPIASEPLVSQLDGQAKALLASLGALQDRVLPLAVSPWVMLLRDAPAMTQQGWPLLLDSSVAGRVVLPASPRLVMSLADHLGGGQALPALRRQALTYDDRQATNWLLKGEAKVVVLPLSRCIALLGRDPRLRAILPASGAPLHWTVLLRPEASREPVPQSWVEQGWRDPLRRRLVQQGWRAPIASSGAMVDQNALSERLRPLLFPSSDTWSRCWSLPPLLPDDRRALEERWRDSAPDPPSR
;
A
#
# COMPACT_ATOMS: atom_id res chain seq x y z
N MET A 1 15.76 51.08 -32.13
CA MET A 1 17.14 51.33 -32.54
C MET A 1 17.82 49.98 -32.68
N ASN A 2 17.99 49.64 -33.95
CA ASN A 2 19.07 48.90 -34.63
C ASN A 2 19.32 47.46 -34.20
N VAL A 3 18.92 46.50 -35.03
CA VAL A 3 19.50 46.05 -36.33
C VAL A 3 20.79 45.25 -36.08
N TRP A 4 20.74 43.99 -36.40
CA TRP A 4 21.46 43.33 -37.46
C TRP A 4 20.99 41.91 -37.65
N SER A 5 20.31 41.71 -38.73
CA SER A 5 20.14 40.56 -39.58
C SER A 5 21.44 40.12 -40.20
N GLU A 6 21.57 38.89 -40.60
CA GLU A 6 22.00 38.30 -41.87
C GLU A 6 22.52 36.89 -41.63
N ARG A 7 21.88 35.95 -42.22
CA ARG A 7 22.02 35.22 -43.49
C ARG A 7 23.18 34.24 -43.51
N LEU A 8 22.82 33.07 -43.89
CA LEU A 8 23.42 32.16 -44.86
C LEU A 8 22.72 30.81 -44.71
N GLY A 9 21.97 30.22 -45.57
CA GLY A 9 22.18 29.95 -46.98
C GLY A 9 22.11 28.42 -47.14
N PRO A 10 21.30 27.82 -48.06
CA PRO A 10 21.04 26.39 -48.11
C PRO A 10 22.12 25.66 -48.90
N LEU A 11 22.67 24.58 -48.39
CA LEU A 11 23.48 23.65 -49.16
C LEU A 11 22.72 22.40 -49.56
N SER A 12 22.63 22.34 -50.83
CA SER A 12 22.10 21.51 -51.85
C SER A 12 22.34 20.00 -51.65
N ARG A 13 21.28 19.27 -52.03
CA ARG A 13 21.36 17.87 -52.44
C ARG A 13 22.24 17.71 -53.66
N ARG A 14 23.20 16.79 -53.62
CA ARG A 14 23.67 15.91 -54.72
C ARG A 14 25.04 15.33 -54.36
N HIS A 15 25.12 14.05 -54.10
CA HIS A 15 25.98 13.10 -54.82
C HIS A 15 25.48 11.69 -54.51
N VAL A 16 24.78 11.20 -55.49
CA VAL A 16 24.36 9.81 -55.59
C VAL A 16 25.30 9.15 -56.59
N LEU A 17 25.59 7.89 -56.31
CA LEU A 17 26.00 6.81 -57.23
C LEU A 17 27.47 6.61 -57.52
N GLN A 18 27.89 5.48 -57.14
CA GLN A 18 28.40 4.29 -57.85
C GLN A 18 29.67 3.75 -57.19
N MET A 19 29.62 2.55 -56.67
CA MET A 19 30.34 1.42 -57.25
C MET A 19 29.87 0.10 -56.62
N SER A 20 29.54 -0.78 -57.51
CA SER A 20 29.11 -2.16 -57.32
C SER A 20 30.25 -3.07 -56.88
N GLY A 21 29.91 -4.09 -56.10
CA GLY A 21 30.55 -5.40 -56.20
C GLY A 21 31.50 -5.79 -55.09
N ALA A 22 30.98 -6.56 -54.12
CA ALA A 22 31.67 -7.73 -53.57
C ALA A 22 30.66 -8.50 -52.70
N THR A 23 30.29 -9.69 -53.15
CA THR A 23 29.62 -10.75 -52.41
C THR A 23 30.40 -11.08 -51.14
N GLY A 24 29.83 -10.66 -50.00
CA GLY A 24 30.29 -11.09 -48.70
C GLY A 24 29.04 -11.51 -47.90
N SER A 25 28.80 -12.81 -47.79
CA SER A 25 27.80 -13.39 -46.91
C SER A 25 28.18 -13.07 -45.46
N ALA A 26 27.82 -11.87 -45.00
CA ALA A 26 27.83 -11.55 -43.60
C ALA A 26 26.66 -12.25 -42.95
N LEU A 27 26.94 -13.24 -42.13
CA LEU A 27 26.08 -13.80 -41.12
C LEU A 27 25.44 -12.65 -40.33
N LEU A 28 24.20 -12.35 -40.65
CA LEU A 28 23.32 -11.57 -39.76
C LEU A 28 23.16 -12.37 -38.48
N ALA A 29 24.15 -12.29 -37.60
CA ALA A 29 23.97 -12.52 -36.20
C ALA A 29 22.90 -11.50 -35.78
N GLY A 30 21.64 -11.94 -35.73
CA GLY A 30 20.53 -11.15 -35.32
C GLY A 30 20.84 -10.56 -33.94
N CYS A 31 21.13 -9.26 -33.91
CA CYS A 31 21.00 -8.52 -32.68
C CYS A 31 19.53 -8.69 -32.24
N ARG A 32 19.28 -9.66 -31.37
CA ARG A 32 18.08 -9.62 -30.55
C ARG A 32 18.08 -8.24 -29.90
N PRO A 33 17.02 -7.43 -30.07
CA PRO A 33 16.91 -6.19 -29.32
C PRO A 33 17.17 -6.57 -27.87
N ALA A 34 18.09 -5.87 -27.22
CA ALA A 34 18.36 -6.09 -25.80
C ALA A 34 17.01 -5.95 -25.10
N THR A 35 16.44 -7.06 -24.65
CA THR A 35 15.19 -7.06 -23.91
C THR A 35 15.44 -6.17 -22.70
N SER A 36 14.74 -5.06 -22.62
CA SER A 36 14.85 -4.17 -21.45
C SER A 36 14.62 -5.01 -20.20
N ALA A 37 15.47 -4.80 -19.18
CA ALA A 37 15.30 -5.53 -17.93
C ALA A 37 13.89 -5.33 -17.38
N PRO A 38 13.22 -6.38 -16.88
CA PRO A 38 11.87 -6.29 -16.34
C PRO A 38 11.80 -5.31 -15.18
N THR A 39 10.70 -4.58 -15.09
CA THR A 39 10.52 -3.49 -14.14
C THR A 39 9.38 -3.78 -13.16
N LEU A 40 9.72 -3.73 -11.87
CA LEU A 40 8.76 -3.67 -10.78
C LEU A 40 8.61 -2.21 -10.36
N MET A 41 7.38 -1.68 -10.36
CA MET A 41 7.10 -0.33 -9.94
C MET A 41 6.30 -0.35 -8.62
N ALA A 42 6.68 0.52 -7.69
CA ALA A 42 6.01 0.69 -6.41
C ALA A 42 6.01 2.16 -5.97
N PRO A 43 4.95 2.67 -5.30
CA PRO A 43 5.03 3.94 -4.59
C PRO A 43 6.06 3.86 -3.47
N ALA A 44 6.75 4.98 -3.21
CA ALA A 44 7.69 5.05 -2.11
C ALA A 44 7.02 4.72 -0.77
N GLY A 45 7.62 3.82 0.01
CA GLY A 45 7.14 3.41 1.33
C GLY A 45 6.06 2.33 1.37
N VAL A 46 5.55 1.85 0.22
CA VAL A 46 4.60 0.73 0.16
C VAL A 46 5.32 -0.61 0.28
N LEU A 47 6.44 -0.76 -0.41
CA LEU A 47 7.24 -1.97 -0.33
C LEU A 47 8.29 -1.84 0.77
N PRO A 48 8.34 -2.76 1.76
CA PRO A 48 9.36 -2.76 2.80
C PRO A 48 10.76 -2.84 2.20
N LYS A 49 11.68 -1.97 2.66
CA LYS A 49 13.04 -1.91 2.12
C LYS A 49 13.78 -3.25 2.05
N PRO A 50 13.74 -4.13 3.09
CA PRO A 50 14.42 -5.42 3.02
C PRO A 50 13.89 -6.32 1.90
N TRP A 51 12.61 -6.17 1.52
CA TRP A 51 12.02 -6.92 0.43
C TRP A 51 12.36 -6.30 -0.94
N ALA A 52 12.34 -4.98 -1.02
CA ALA A 52 12.81 -4.24 -2.20
C ALA A 52 14.26 -4.58 -2.56
N ASP A 53 15.14 -4.62 -1.55
CA ASP A 53 16.57 -4.95 -1.73
C ASP A 53 16.80 -6.42 -2.16
N ALA A 54 15.83 -7.30 -1.92
CA ALA A 54 15.89 -8.72 -2.29
C ALA A 54 15.39 -9.00 -3.72
N LEU A 55 15.00 -7.98 -4.47
CA LEU A 55 14.52 -8.15 -5.86
C LEU A 55 15.65 -8.71 -6.73
N PRO A 56 15.46 -9.89 -7.39
CA PRO A 56 16.53 -10.55 -8.12
C PRO A 56 16.85 -9.86 -9.45
N LYS A 57 18.11 -9.93 -9.87
CA LYS A 57 18.46 -9.55 -11.25
C LYS A 57 17.77 -10.52 -12.24
N PRO A 58 17.35 -10.06 -13.42
CA PRO A 58 17.58 -8.72 -14.00
C PRO A 58 16.54 -7.66 -13.62
N TRP A 59 15.60 -7.94 -12.72
CA TRP A 59 14.54 -7.02 -12.32
C TRP A 59 15.09 -5.68 -11.84
N ARG A 60 14.40 -4.60 -12.19
CA ARG A 60 14.68 -3.24 -11.72
C ARG A 60 13.51 -2.72 -10.93
N LEU A 61 13.80 -2.15 -9.76
CA LEU A 61 12.80 -1.45 -8.95
C LEU A 61 12.75 0.02 -9.37
N THR A 62 11.54 0.48 -9.71
CA THR A 62 11.24 1.91 -9.91
C THR A 62 10.33 2.38 -8.78
N LEU A 63 10.80 3.35 -8.00
CA LEU A 63 10.01 3.98 -6.96
C LEU A 63 9.32 5.23 -7.51
N ALA A 64 7.99 5.21 -7.54
CA ALA A 64 7.18 6.39 -7.83
C ALA A 64 7.00 7.24 -6.55
N PRO A 65 6.80 8.56 -6.66
CA PRO A 65 6.42 9.38 -5.53
C PRO A 65 5.13 8.83 -4.87
N ALA A 66 5.07 8.84 -3.53
CA ALA A 66 3.94 8.25 -2.78
C ALA A 66 2.57 8.91 -3.05
N GLN A 67 2.52 9.98 -3.82
CA GLN A 67 1.35 10.82 -4.05
C GLN A 67 0.94 10.95 -5.52
N GLN A 68 1.66 10.33 -6.42
CA GLN A 68 1.26 10.35 -7.81
C GLN A 68 0.13 9.34 -8.02
N ASP A 69 -0.99 9.86 -8.54
CA ASP A 69 -1.93 9.02 -9.25
C ASP A 69 -1.18 8.43 -10.44
N TRP A 70 -1.06 7.11 -10.47
CA TRP A 70 -0.39 6.45 -11.56
C TRP A 70 -1.22 6.60 -12.83
N THR A 71 -0.61 7.19 -13.83
CA THR A 71 -1.26 7.30 -15.13
C THR A 71 -1.21 5.95 -15.87
N PRO A 72 -2.10 5.70 -16.84
CA PRO A 72 -2.00 4.53 -17.72
C PRO A 72 -0.64 4.40 -18.39
N ALA A 73 0.03 5.52 -18.70
CA ALA A 73 1.37 5.55 -19.28
C ALA A 73 2.45 5.06 -18.29
N ASP A 74 2.30 5.33 -17.00
CA ASP A 74 3.21 4.82 -15.97
C ASP A 74 3.03 3.31 -15.79
N GLN A 75 1.78 2.86 -15.79
CA GLN A 75 1.44 1.43 -15.71
C GLN A 75 2.00 0.65 -16.89
N ALA A 76 1.94 1.21 -18.10
CA ALA A 76 2.44 0.57 -19.32
C ALA A 76 3.99 0.40 -19.33
N ARG A 77 4.70 1.06 -18.43
CA ARG A 77 6.16 0.96 -18.29
C ARG A 77 6.61 -0.12 -17.31
N ALA A 78 5.70 -0.68 -16.54
CA ALA A 78 6.00 -1.67 -15.53
C ALA A 78 5.54 -3.06 -15.98
N ASP A 79 6.34 -4.08 -15.69
CA ASP A 79 5.92 -5.46 -15.84
C ASP A 79 5.13 -5.94 -14.64
N VAL A 80 5.42 -5.39 -13.47
CA VAL A 80 4.71 -5.67 -12.22
C VAL A 80 4.53 -4.39 -11.43
N LEU A 81 3.33 -4.20 -10.88
CA LEU A 81 2.98 -3.11 -9.97
C LEU A 81 2.84 -3.65 -8.55
N VAL A 82 3.40 -2.96 -7.58
CA VAL A 82 3.16 -3.22 -6.16
C VAL A 82 2.60 -1.97 -5.51
N MET A 83 1.46 -2.08 -4.83
CA MET A 83 0.76 -0.93 -4.27
C MET A 83 -0.03 -1.27 -3.01
N GLY A 84 -0.55 -0.26 -2.33
CA GLY A 84 -1.56 -0.44 -1.28
C GLY A 84 -2.93 -0.76 -1.88
N ASP A 85 -3.73 -1.54 -1.18
CA ASP A 85 -5.09 -1.95 -1.60
C ASP A 85 -6.05 -0.78 -1.86
N GLY A 86 -5.85 0.36 -1.22
CA GLY A 86 -6.64 1.57 -1.48
C GLY A 86 -6.52 2.12 -2.90
N TRP A 87 -5.57 1.64 -3.72
CA TRP A 87 -5.38 2.03 -5.11
C TRP A 87 -6.05 1.09 -6.12
N LEU A 88 -6.58 -0.04 -5.66
CA LEU A 88 -7.23 -1.01 -6.55
C LEU A 88 -8.41 -0.43 -7.33
N ASP A 89 -9.11 0.54 -6.77
CA ASP A 89 -10.21 1.26 -7.43
C ASP A 89 -9.78 2.00 -8.72
N SER A 90 -8.49 2.28 -8.88
CA SER A 90 -7.92 2.97 -10.05
C SER A 90 -7.47 2.02 -11.16
N HIS A 91 -7.65 0.70 -10.97
CA HIS A 91 -7.16 -0.33 -11.88
C HIS A 91 -8.31 -1.22 -12.35
N PRO A 92 -8.96 -0.89 -13.48
CA PRO A 92 -9.97 -1.75 -14.09
C PRO A 92 -9.43 -3.15 -14.41
N ALA A 93 -10.24 -4.18 -14.23
CA ALA A 93 -9.81 -5.56 -14.41
C ALA A 93 -9.30 -5.87 -15.83
N ASP A 94 -9.86 -5.24 -16.84
CA ASP A 94 -9.46 -5.37 -18.25
C ASP A 94 -8.07 -4.78 -18.57
N THR A 95 -7.53 -3.95 -17.68
CA THR A 95 -6.16 -3.41 -17.80
C THR A 95 -5.09 -4.29 -17.14
N LEU A 96 -5.48 -5.42 -16.57
CA LEU A 96 -4.63 -6.32 -15.80
C LEU A 96 -4.69 -7.75 -16.35
N GLN A 97 -3.58 -8.45 -16.28
CA GLN A 97 -3.50 -9.90 -16.55
C GLN A 97 -3.79 -10.71 -15.29
N PRO A 98 -4.34 -11.94 -15.44
CA PRO A 98 -4.43 -12.87 -14.33
C PRO A 98 -3.07 -13.20 -13.71
N ILE A 99 -3.06 -13.38 -12.40
CA ILE A 99 -1.90 -13.89 -11.65
C ILE A 99 -1.91 -15.41 -11.75
N ALA A 100 -1.32 -15.95 -12.80
CA ALA A 100 -1.25 -17.40 -13.03
C ALA A 100 -0.18 -18.03 -12.12
N SER A 101 -0.39 -18.03 -10.80
CA SER A 101 0.55 -18.59 -9.83
C SER A 101 -0.18 -19.37 -8.74
N GLU A 102 -0.73 -20.53 -9.10
CA GLU A 102 -1.37 -21.46 -8.15
C GLU A 102 -0.47 -21.77 -6.92
N PRO A 103 0.86 -21.98 -7.07
CA PRO A 103 1.72 -22.23 -5.92
C PRO A 103 1.77 -21.08 -4.90
N LEU A 104 1.54 -19.84 -5.31
CA LEU A 104 1.46 -18.69 -4.39
C LEU A 104 0.07 -18.57 -3.78
N VAL A 105 -0.97 -18.69 -4.60
CA VAL A 105 -2.36 -18.54 -4.16
C VAL A 105 -2.78 -19.63 -3.17
N SER A 106 -2.33 -20.88 -3.36
CA SER A 106 -2.63 -21.98 -2.45
C SER A 106 -2.07 -21.79 -1.03
N GLN A 107 -0.99 -21.03 -0.88
CA GLN A 107 -0.37 -20.75 0.41
C GLN A 107 -1.10 -19.68 1.23
N LEU A 108 -2.02 -18.91 0.61
CA LEU A 108 -2.68 -17.79 1.27
C LEU A 108 -3.53 -18.21 2.47
N ASP A 109 -3.50 -17.39 3.51
CA ASP A 109 -4.33 -17.58 4.72
C ASP A 109 -5.82 -17.21 4.49
N GLY A 110 -6.64 -17.41 5.53
CA GLY A 110 -8.07 -17.11 5.45
C GLY A 110 -8.39 -15.65 5.18
N GLN A 111 -7.62 -14.71 5.73
CA GLN A 111 -7.83 -13.27 5.51
C GLN A 111 -7.48 -12.85 4.07
N ALA A 112 -6.39 -13.36 3.54
CA ALA A 112 -5.99 -13.09 2.17
C ALA A 112 -6.98 -13.71 1.15
N LYS A 113 -7.46 -14.93 1.41
CA LYS A 113 -8.50 -15.58 0.60
C LYS A 113 -9.83 -14.81 0.66
N ALA A 114 -10.23 -14.32 1.84
CA ALA A 114 -11.40 -13.50 2.00
C ALA A 114 -11.28 -12.15 1.25
N LEU A 115 -10.09 -11.51 1.29
CA LEU A 115 -9.83 -10.35 0.45
C LEU A 115 -10.05 -10.68 -1.03
N LEU A 116 -9.37 -11.71 -1.56
CA LEU A 116 -9.49 -12.08 -2.98
C LEU A 116 -10.95 -12.35 -3.37
N ALA A 117 -11.69 -13.10 -2.56
CA ALA A 117 -13.09 -13.40 -2.81
C ALA A 117 -13.98 -12.13 -2.87
N SER A 118 -13.58 -11.05 -2.20
CA SER A 118 -14.31 -9.77 -2.19
C SER A 118 -13.96 -8.84 -3.35
N LEU A 119 -12.95 -9.18 -4.18
CA LEU A 119 -12.45 -8.30 -5.24
C LEU A 119 -13.26 -8.39 -6.56
N GLY A 120 -14.24 -9.28 -6.66
CA GLY A 120 -15.05 -9.46 -7.89
C GLY A 120 -14.17 -9.77 -9.11
N ALA A 121 -14.24 -8.95 -10.14
CA ALA A 121 -13.47 -9.14 -11.40
C ALA A 121 -11.94 -9.03 -11.22
N LEU A 122 -11.46 -8.54 -10.10
CA LEU A 122 -10.03 -8.45 -9.77
C LEU A 122 -9.51 -9.67 -9.01
N GLN A 123 -10.35 -10.64 -8.66
CA GLN A 123 -10.01 -11.76 -7.78
C GLN A 123 -8.78 -12.55 -8.24
N ASP A 124 -8.68 -12.81 -9.53
CA ASP A 124 -7.59 -13.57 -10.16
C ASP A 124 -6.42 -12.68 -10.66
N ARG A 125 -6.53 -11.36 -10.49
CA ARG A 125 -5.58 -10.35 -11.01
C ARG A 125 -4.76 -9.68 -9.93
N VAL A 126 -5.06 -9.99 -8.67
CA VAL A 126 -4.41 -9.41 -7.48
C VAL A 126 -3.74 -10.52 -6.68
N LEU A 127 -2.49 -10.30 -6.28
CA LEU A 127 -1.79 -11.16 -5.34
C LEU A 127 -1.48 -10.36 -4.06
N PRO A 128 -2.08 -10.70 -2.91
CA PRO A 128 -1.68 -10.13 -1.63
C PRO A 128 -0.23 -10.50 -1.31
N LEU A 129 0.62 -9.51 -1.08
CA LEU A 129 2.02 -9.69 -0.73
C LEU A 129 2.26 -9.66 0.76
N ALA A 130 1.67 -8.67 1.42
CA ALA A 130 1.81 -8.43 2.85
C ALA A 130 0.61 -7.68 3.39
N VAL A 131 0.42 -7.74 4.71
CA VAL A 131 -0.67 -7.08 5.41
C VAL A 131 -0.18 -6.44 6.71
N SER A 132 -0.75 -5.29 7.05
CA SER A 132 -0.52 -4.57 8.30
C SER A 132 -1.85 -4.09 8.87
N PRO A 133 -2.21 -4.42 10.13
CA PRO A 133 -3.45 -3.92 10.71
C PRO A 133 -3.36 -2.42 10.99
N TRP A 134 -4.47 -1.71 10.88
CA TRP A 134 -4.59 -0.37 11.40
C TRP A 134 -4.66 -0.40 12.92
N VAL A 135 -3.99 0.56 13.56
CA VAL A 135 -3.92 0.67 15.03
C VAL A 135 -4.16 2.11 15.45
N MET A 136 -4.53 2.28 16.71
CA MET A 136 -4.49 3.59 17.36
C MET A 136 -3.13 3.75 18.04
N LEU A 137 -2.42 4.82 17.73
CA LEU A 137 -1.17 5.20 18.38
C LEU A 137 -1.42 6.35 19.33
N LEU A 138 -0.97 6.21 20.58
CA LEU A 138 -1.16 7.16 21.67
C LEU A 138 0.19 7.52 22.30
N ARG A 139 0.24 8.69 22.95
CA ARG A 139 1.37 9.12 23.75
C ARG A 139 0.96 9.38 25.20
N ASP A 140 1.75 8.88 26.15
CA ASP A 140 1.60 9.12 27.60
C ASP A 140 0.18 8.84 28.17
N ALA A 141 -0.54 7.84 27.61
CA ALA A 141 -1.93 7.57 27.94
C ALA A 141 -2.20 6.08 28.28
N PRO A 142 -1.57 5.51 29.32
CA PRO A 142 -1.72 4.09 29.63
C PRO A 142 -3.17 3.68 29.98
N ALA A 143 -3.93 4.56 30.63
CA ALA A 143 -5.33 4.28 31.00
C ALA A 143 -6.28 4.17 29.78
N MET A 144 -5.93 4.78 28.64
CA MET A 144 -6.75 4.77 27.43
C MET A 144 -6.57 3.49 26.62
N THR A 145 -5.55 2.69 26.87
CA THR A 145 -5.21 1.53 26.04
C THR A 145 -6.19 0.38 26.13
N GLN A 146 -7.08 0.37 27.11
CA GLN A 146 -8.08 -0.67 27.31
C GLN A 146 -9.41 -0.41 26.57
N GLN A 147 -9.62 0.79 26.03
CA GLN A 147 -10.93 1.18 25.48
C GLN A 147 -11.20 0.69 24.04
N GLY A 148 -10.19 0.30 23.29
CA GLY A 148 -10.36 -0.08 21.87
C GLY A 148 -10.87 1.08 21.00
N TRP A 149 -11.56 0.78 19.88
CA TRP A 149 -12.07 1.80 18.96
C TRP A 149 -13.01 2.83 19.59
N PRO A 150 -13.86 2.52 20.62
CA PRO A 150 -14.68 3.52 21.28
C PRO A 150 -13.92 4.71 21.86
N LEU A 151 -12.62 4.58 22.12
CA LEU A 151 -11.75 5.70 22.50
C LEU A 151 -11.82 6.86 21.51
N LEU A 152 -12.02 6.59 20.23
CA LEU A 152 -12.10 7.63 19.20
C LEU A 152 -13.32 8.55 19.36
N LEU A 153 -14.32 8.14 20.15
CA LEU A 153 -15.54 8.92 20.46
C LEU A 153 -15.50 9.52 21.88
N ASP A 154 -14.47 9.23 22.67
CA ASP A 154 -14.36 9.71 24.04
C ASP A 154 -14.10 11.23 24.08
N SER A 155 -14.78 11.92 24.99
CA SER A 155 -14.65 13.37 25.15
C SER A 155 -13.22 13.82 25.52
N SER A 156 -12.44 12.95 26.15
CA SER A 156 -11.04 13.25 26.52
C SER A 156 -10.13 13.44 25.31
N VAL A 157 -10.53 12.97 24.13
CA VAL A 157 -9.77 13.12 22.87
C VAL A 157 -10.42 14.09 21.89
N ALA A 158 -11.46 14.82 22.32
CA ALA A 158 -12.19 15.75 21.47
C ALA A 158 -11.28 16.75 20.74
N GLY A 159 -11.41 16.84 19.41
CA GLY A 159 -10.62 17.72 18.56
C GLY A 159 -9.12 17.36 18.51
N ARG A 160 -8.71 16.17 18.97
CA ARG A 160 -7.30 15.74 19.08
C ARG A 160 -7.04 14.36 18.51
N VAL A 161 -7.87 13.90 17.58
CA VAL A 161 -7.71 12.66 16.86
C VAL A 161 -7.21 12.95 15.45
N VAL A 162 -6.13 12.34 15.01
CA VAL A 162 -5.72 12.33 13.60
C VAL A 162 -6.28 11.07 12.97
N LEU A 163 -7.20 11.27 12.03
CA LEU A 163 -7.83 10.19 11.27
C LEU A 163 -7.10 9.99 9.94
N PRO A 164 -7.24 8.79 9.33
CA PRO A 164 -6.72 8.54 7.99
C PRO A 164 -7.29 9.52 6.95
N ALA A 165 -6.49 9.84 5.93
CA ALA A 165 -6.92 10.70 4.82
C ALA A 165 -8.00 10.03 3.93
N SER A 166 -8.24 8.74 4.08
CA SER A 166 -9.25 7.99 3.34
C SER A 166 -10.65 8.11 4.00
N PRO A 167 -11.62 8.81 3.39
CA PRO A 167 -13.00 8.87 3.88
C PRO A 167 -13.62 7.49 4.08
N ARG A 168 -13.35 6.58 3.16
CA ARG A 168 -13.83 5.19 3.19
C ARG A 168 -13.38 4.45 4.45
N LEU A 169 -12.10 4.60 4.82
CA LEU A 169 -11.57 3.98 6.04
C LEU A 169 -12.21 4.57 7.29
N VAL A 170 -12.37 5.90 7.33
CA VAL A 170 -13.05 6.59 8.45
C VAL A 170 -14.50 6.12 8.59
N MET A 171 -15.22 5.98 7.48
CA MET A 171 -16.60 5.46 7.49
C MET A 171 -16.65 4.00 7.94
N SER A 172 -15.72 3.16 7.51
CA SER A 172 -15.63 1.77 7.97
C SER A 172 -15.39 1.68 9.47
N LEU A 173 -14.56 2.56 10.05
CA LEU A 173 -14.40 2.66 11.50
C LEU A 173 -15.67 3.12 12.19
N ALA A 174 -16.39 4.10 11.62
CA ALA A 174 -17.65 4.57 12.14
C ALA A 174 -18.75 3.47 12.11
N ASP A 175 -18.78 2.67 11.03
CA ASP A 175 -19.70 1.53 10.95
C ASP A 175 -19.41 0.48 12.03
N HIS A 176 -18.14 0.24 12.31
CA HIS A 176 -17.72 -0.65 13.40
C HIS A 176 -18.05 -0.08 14.79
N LEU A 177 -18.13 1.25 14.92
CA LEU A 177 -18.50 1.96 16.16
C LEU A 177 -20.02 2.13 16.36
N GLY A 178 -20.87 1.57 15.52
CA GLY A 178 -22.34 1.63 15.65
C GLY A 178 -23.05 2.37 14.53
N GLY A 179 -22.37 2.67 13.43
CA GLY A 179 -22.99 3.13 12.18
C GLY A 179 -23.40 4.62 12.15
N GLY A 180 -24.63 4.89 11.75
CA GLY A 180 -25.11 6.21 11.31
C GLY A 180 -24.72 7.42 12.15
N GLN A 181 -24.88 7.39 13.47
CA GLN A 181 -24.53 8.51 14.36
C GLN A 181 -23.02 8.56 14.71
N ALA A 182 -22.31 7.45 14.55
CA ALA A 182 -20.90 7.38 14.88
C ALA A 182 -20.05 8.19 13.89
N LEU A 183 -20.42 8.27 12.61
CA LEU A 183 -19.64 9.01 11.62
C LEU A 183 -19.58 10.53 11.89
N PRO A 184 -20.69 11.25 12.08
CA PRO A 184 -20.62 12.66 12.45
C PRO A 184 -19.89 12.87 13.80
N ALA A 185 -20.08 11.97 14.78
CA ALA A 185 -19.38 12.03 16.06
C ALA A 185 -17.87 11.86 15.89
N LEU A 186 -17.43 10.86 15.13
CA LEU A 186 -16.02 10.60 14.83
C LEU A 186 -15.37 11.78 14.09
N ARG A 187 -16.08 12.37 13.14
CA ARG A 187 -15.60 13.54 12.39
C ARG A 187 -15.42 14.78 13.26
N ARG A 188 -16.28 14.97 14.29
CA ARG A 188 -16.10 16.05 15.28
C ARG A 188 -14.89 15.88 16.18
N GLN A 189 -14.41 14.64 16.36
CA GLN A 189 -13.19 14.35 17.13
C GLN A 189 -11.92 14.63 16.34
N ALA A 190 -12.03 14.76 15.00
CA ALA A 190 -10.88 14.90 14.15
C ALA A 190 -10.19 16.27 14.34
N LEU A 191 -8.89 16.25 14.67
CA LEU A 191 -7.99 17.39 14.52
C LEU A 191 -7.72 17.61 13.03
N THR A 192 -7.42 16.54 12.30
CA THR A 192 -7.14 16.55 10.88
C THR A 192 -7.24 15.14 10.30
N TYR A 193 -7.20 15.06 8.96
CA TYR A 193 -7.08 13.83 8.18
C TYR A 193 -5.71 13.79 7.52
N ASP A 194 -4.81 12.94 8.00
CA ASP A 194 -3.42 12.98 7.55
C ASP A 194 -2.72 11.63 7.70
N ASP A 195 -2.31 11.06 6.57
CA ASP A 195 -1.56 9.80 6.55
C ASP A 195 -0.03 10.02 6.62
N ARG A 196 0.45 11.23 6.31
CA ARG A 196 1.89 11.50 6.15
C ARG A 196 2.53 12.01 7.41
N GLN A 197 1.90 13.01 8.00
CA GLN A 197 2.41 13.72 9.18
C GLN A 197 1.75 13.23 10.47
N ALA A 198 0.93 12.17 10.40
CA ALA A 198 0.15 11.66 11.51
C ALA A 198 0.97 11.50 12.80
N THR A 199 2.14 10.87 12.73
CA THR A 199 3.03 10.69 13.88
C THR A 199 3.61 12.01 14.39
N ASN A 200 3.85 13.00 13.52
CA ASN A 200 4.37 14.29 13.93
C ASN A 200 3.36 15.09 14.77
N TRP A 201 2.06 15.02 14.43
CA TRP A 201 1.00 15.61 15.23
C TRP A 201 1.00 15.06 16.67
N LEU A 202 1.17 13.72 16.79
CA LEU A 202 1.25 13.08 18.10
C LEU A 202 2.53 13.47 18.88
N LEU A 203 3.68 13.47 18.21
CA LEU A 203 4.96 13.77 18.85
C LEU A 203 5.04 15.23 19.31
N LYS A 204 4.43 16.16 18.60
CA LYS A 204 4.29 17.56 19.01
C LYS A 204 3.29 17.77 20.16
N GLY A 205 2.48 16.76 20.49
CA GLY A 205 1.45 16.85 21.51
C GLY A 205 0.18 17.57 21.06
N GLU A 206 0.03 17.84 19.76
CA GLU A 206 -1.16 18.43 19.17
C GLU A 206 -2.29 17.38 19.07
N ALA A 207 -1.98 16.16 18.71
CA ALA A 207 -2.88 15.01 18.76
C ALA A 207 -2.68 14.19 20.04
N LYS A 208 -3.75 13.53 20.49
CA LYS A 208 -3.74 12.51 21.54
C LYS A 208 -3.77 11.10 20.96
N VAL A 209 -4.49 10.93 19.89
CA VAL A 209 -4.68 9.63 19.19
C VAL A 209 -4.45 9.83 17.70
N VAL A 210 -3.75 8.88 17.11
CA VAL A 210 -3.53 8.82 15.66
C VAL A 210 -3.90 7.42 15.17
N VAL A 211 -4.65 7.33 14.09
CA VAL A 211 -5.01 6.06 13.45
C VAL A 211 -4.14 5.87 12.21
N LEU A 212 -3.33 4.80 12.18
CA LEU A 212 -2.41 4.50 11.09
C LEU A 212 -2.08 3.00 11.02
N PRO A 213 -1.54 2.48 9.89
CA PRO A 213 -1.07 1.11 9.83
C PRO A 213 0.09 0.85 10.80
N LEU A 214 0.12 -0.32 11.42
CA LEU A 214 1.17 -0.71 12.38
C LEU A 214 2.57 -0.57 11.75
N SER A 215 2.74 -0.92 10.49
CA SER A 215 4.00 -0.78 9.76
C SER A 215 4.56 0.64 9.74
N ARG A 216 3.72 1.66 9.89
CA ARG A 216 4.14 3.06 9.90
C ARG A 216 4.58 3.57 11.27
N CYS A 217 4.22 2.89 12.34
CA CYS A 217 4.55 3.32 13.71
C CYS A 217 5.43 2.35 14.49
N ILE A 218 5.62 1.13 14.03
CA ILE A 218 6.34 0.09 14.78
C ILE A 218 7.77 0.50 15.16
N ALA A 219 8.47 1.20 14.25
CA ALA A 219 9.83 1.67 14.51
C ALA A 219 9.88 2.75 15.61
N LEU A 220 8.85 3.61 15.67
CA LEU A 220 8.71 4.61 16.75
C LEU A 220 8.35 3.95 18.06
N LEU A 221 7.44 2.98 18.04
CA LEU A 221 7.10 2.17 19.23
C LEU A 221 8.32 1.48 19.83
N GLY A 222 9.24 1.02 19.00
CA GLY A 222 10.48 0.40 19.46
C GLY A 222 11.45 1.38 20.14
N ARG A 223 11.40 2.66 19.78
CA ARG A 223 12.35 3.69 20.22
C ARG A 223 11.82 4.59 21.33
N ASP A 224 10.54 4.91 21.32
CA ASP A 224 9.93 5.81 22.32
C ASP A 224 9.04 5.04 23.30
N PRO A 225 9.45 4.88 24.56
CA PRO A 225 8.68 4.13 25.56
C PRO A 225 7.38 4.85 25.97
N ARG A 226 7.20 6.13 25.65
CA ARG A 226 5.97 6.88 25.93
C ARG A 226 4.86 6.54 24.94
N LEU A 227 5.19 6.00 23.78
CA LEU A 227 4.21 5.62 22.76
C LEU A 227 3.60 4.26 23.09
N ARG A 228 2.30 4.14 22.86
CA ARG A 228 1.52 2.91 22.92
C ARG A 228 0.70 2.76 21.68
N ALA A 229 0.57 1.54 21.17
CA ALA A 229 -0.38 1.23 20.11
C ALA A 229 -1.42 0.25 20.62
N ILE A 230 -2.63 0.39 20.13
CA ILE A 230 -3.77 -0.48 20.42
C ILE A 230 -4.19 -1.13 19.10
N LEU A 231 -4.17 -2.44 19.06
CA LEU A 231 -4.92 -3.27 18.13
C LEU A 231 -6.14 -3.79 18.90
N PRO A 232 -7.35 -3.25 18.62
CA PRO A 232 -8.53 -3.63 19.41
C PRO A 232 -8.87 -5.11 19.25
N ALA A 233 -9.34 -5.73 20.35
CA ALA A 233 -9.78 -7.11 20.32
C ALA A 233 -10.99 -7.35 19.39
N SER A 234 -11.75 -6.30 19.11
CA SER A 234 -12.85 -6.32 18.12
C SER A 234 -12.38 -6.37 16.67
N GLY A 235 -11.07 -6.43 16.42
CA GLY A 235 -10.47 -6.39 15.09
C GLY A 235 -10.11 -4.99 14.64
N ALA A 236 -9.55 -4.90 13.44
CA ALA A 236 -9.12 -3.65 12.82
C ALA A 236 -9.21 -3.75 11.29
N PRO A 237 -9.33 -2.61 10.58
CA PRO A 237 -9.12 -2.61 9.14
C PRO A 237 -7.72 -3.15 8.81
N LEU A 238 -7.60 -3.84 7.69
CA LEU A 238 -6.34 -4.34 7.17
C LEU A 238 -5.84 -3.43 6.04
N HIS A 239 -4.58 -3.11 6.08
CA HIS A 239 -3.85 -2.44 5.00
C HIS A 239 -3.03 -3.46 4.25
N TRP A 240 -3.39 -3.73 3.02
CA TRP A 240 -2.72 -4.70 2.18
C TRP A 240 -1.69 -4.05 1.26
N THR A 241 -0.57 -4.72 1.10
CA THR A 241 0.32 -4.52 -0.05
C THR A 241 -0.01 -5.60 -1.05
N VAL A 242 -0.35 -5.20 -2.26
CA VAL A 242 -0.77 -6.12 -3.32
C VAL A 242 0.12 -5.98 -4.55
N LEU A 243 0.19 -7.05 -5.33
CA LEU A 243 0.89 -7.12 -6.60
C LEU A 243 -0.13 -7.28 -7.72
N LEU A 244 0.05 -6.50 -8.78
CA LEU A 244 -0.73 -6.53 -10.00
C LEU A 244 0.19 -6.74 -11.19
N ARG A 245 -0.37 -7.29 -12.27
CA ARG A 245 0.33 -7.49 -13.53
C ARG A 245 -0.41 -6.72 -14.64
N PRO A 246 0.16 -5.61 -15.18
CA PRO A 246 -0.45 -4.87 -16.27
C PRO A 246 -0.70 -5.75 -17.51
N GLU A 247 -1.73 -5.44 -18.30
CA GLU A 247 -2.06 -6.18 -19.53
C GLU A 247 -0.90 -6.22 -20.52
N ALA A 248 -0.16 -5.11 -20.65
CA ALA A 248 0.97 -4.99 -21.55
C ALA A 248 2.23 -5.77 -21.10
N SER A 249 2.26 -6.29 -19.87
CA SER A 249 3.42 -7.02 -19.33
C SER A 249 3.66 -8.33 -20.10
N ARG A 250 4.92 -8.58 -20.41
CA ARG A 250 5.38 -9.85 -20.99
C ARG A 250 6.08 -10.76 -19.99
N GLU A 251 6.39 -10.21 -18.83
CA GLU A 251 7.13 -10.91 -17.78
C GLU A 251 6.17 -11.60 -16.79
N PRO A 252 6.48 -12.82 -16.37
CA PRO A 252 5.73 -13.46 -15.29
C PRO A 252 6.00 -12.78 -13.95
N VAL A 253 5.13 -13.02 -12.98
CA VAL A 253 5.36 -12.61 -11.59
C VAL A 253 6.69 -13.21 -11.12
N PRO A 254 7.56 -12.44 -10.43
CA PRO A 254 8.81 -12.95 -9.85
C PRO A 254 8.52 -13.84 -8.63
N GLN A 255 8.02 -15.06 -8.88
CA GLN A 255 7.50 -15.98 -7.87
C GLN A 255 8.49 -16.25 -6.75
N SER A 256 9.75 -16.54 -7.08
CA SER A 256 10.80 -16.81 -6.08
C SER A 256 11.04 -15.62 -5.14
N TRP A 257 10.90 -14.39 -5.64
CA TRP A 257 11.00 -13.18 -4.83
C TRP A 257 9.80 -13.02 -3.88
N VAL A 258 8.60 -13.33 -4.35
CA VAL A 258 7.41 -13.34 -3.49
C VAL A 258 7.58 -14.36 -2.37
N GLU A 259 7.91 -15.60 -2.71
CA GLU A 259 8.14 -16.68 -1.74
C GLU A 259 9.25 -16.34 -0.74
N GLN A 260 10.32 -15.68 -1.19
CA GLN A 260 11.39 -15.24 -0.31
C GLN A 260 10.89 -14.26 0.77
N GLY A 261 9.96 -13.36 0.42
CA GLY A 261 9.31 -12.45 1.38
C GLY A 261 8.46 -13.19 2.42
N TRP A 262 7.94 -14.36 2.06
CA TRP A 262 7.10 -15.19 2.92
C TRP A 262 7.87 -16.20 3.76
N ARG A 263 9.19 -16.33 3.57
CA ARG A 263 10.09 -17.29 4.27
C ARG A 263 11.15 -16.56 5.08
N ASP A 264 11.64 -17.22 6.12
CA ASP A 264 12.79 -16.74 6.88
C ASP A 264 14.08 -16.79 6.02
N PRO A 265 15.00 -15.86 6.23
CA PRO A 265 15.03 -14.84 7.28
C PRO A 265 14.27 -13.53 6.94
N LEU A 266 13.81 -13.33 5.69
CA LEU A 266 13.19 -12.07 5.26
C LEU A 266 11.86 -11.85 5.96
N ARG A 267 11.00 -12.86 6.06
CA ARG A 267 9.73 -12.79 6.80
C ARG A 267 9.90 -12.24 8.21
N ARG A 268 10.92 -12.69 8.95
CA ARG A 268 11.20 -12.17 10.30
C ARG A 268 11.49 -10.67 10.31
N ARG A 269 12.26 -10.18 9.34
CA ARG A 269 12.55 -8.75 9.20
C ARG A 269 11.30 -7.94 8.88
N LEU A 270 10.40 -8.50 8.05
CA LEU A 270 9.14 -7.85 7.70
C LEU A 270 8.20 -7.77 8.89
N VAL A 271 8.10 -8.83 9.69
CA VAL A 271 7.31 -8.84 10.93
C VAL A 271 7.81 -7.76 11.90
N GLN A 272 9.13 -7.63 12.09
CA GLN A 272 9.71 -6.59 12.94
C GLN A 272 9.40 -5.16 12.45
N GLN A 273 9.03 -5.01 11.17
CA GLN A 273 8.60 -3.76 10.58
C GLN A 273 7.06 -3.62 10.51
N GLY A 274 6.32 -4.48 11.22
CA GLY A 274 4.85 -4.41 11.30
C GLY A 274 4.11 -4.99 10.11
N TRP A 275 4.79 -5.79 9.26
CA TRP A 275 4.20 -6.49 8.13
C TRP A 275 4.05 -7.99 8.41
N ARG A 276 2.92 -8.56 8.01
CA ARG A 276 2.70 -10.01 8.04
C ARG A 276 2.66 -10.56 6.62
N ALA A 277 3.26 -11.72 6.41
CA ALA A 277 3.02 -12.49 5.20
C ALA A 277 1.57 -13.01 5.20
N PRO A 278 0.86 -12.97 4.06
CA PRO A 278 -0.54 -13.38 3.94
C PRO A 278 -0.70 -14.89 3.79
N ILE A 279 0.11 -15.66 4.47
CA ILE A 279 0.14 -17.12 4.32
C ILE A 279 -0.41 -17.81 5.56
N ALA A 280 -0.99 -18.99 5.34
CA ALA A 280 -1.39 -19.86 6.42
C ALA A 280 -0.14 -20.18 7.27
N SER A 281 -0.07 -19.61 8.45
CA SER A 281 1.06 -19.79 9.34
C SER A 281 1.18 -21.26 9.72
N SER A 282 2.17 -21.92 9.22
CA SER A 282 2.86 -22.88 10.06
C SER A 282 3.48 -22.05 11.19
N GLY A 283 2.78 -21.95 12.33
CA GLY A 283 2.98 -20.96 13.39
C GLY A 283 4.33 -20.94 14.10
N ALA A 284 5.29 -21.60 13.62
CA ALA A 284 6.55 -21.74 14.26
C ALA A 284 7.58 -20.94 13.52
N MET A 285 8.06 -19.86 13.93
CA MET A 285 9.47 -19.54 13.59
C MET A 285 9.88 -18.06 13.77
N VAL A 286 8.98 -17.18 14.16
CA VAL A 286 9.48 -15.94 14.75
C VAL A 286 9.56 -16.20 16.25
N ASP A 287 10.76 -16.15 16.82
CA ASP A 287 10.91 -16.24 18.27
C ASP A 287 10.17 -15.06 18.91
N GLN A 288 8.94 -15.33 19.34
CA GLN A 288 8.09 -14.34 19.98
C GLN A 288 8.69 -13.84 21.30
N ASN A 289 9.58 -14.65 21.92
CA ASN A 289 10.24 -14.29 23.15
C ASN A 289 11.35 -13.24 22.95
N ALA A 290 11.88 -13.13 21.73
CA ALA A 290 12.83 -12.08 21.38
C ALA A 290 12.17 -10.70 21.18
N LEU A 291 10.82 -10.63 21.16
CA LEU A 291 10.08 -9.39 21.03
C LEU A 291 9.71 -8.82 22.41
N SER A 292 9.73 -7.50 22.51
CA SER A 292 9.21 -6.85 23.74
C SER A 292 7.74 -7.23 23.96
N GLU A 293 7.33 -7.44 25.21
CA GLU A 293 5.94 -7.74 25.58
C GLU A 293 4.93 -6.74 24.99
N ARG A 294 5.35 -5.48 24.87
CA ARG A 294 4.56 -4.40 24.31
C ARG A 294 4.24 -4.58 22.83
N LEU A 295 5.16 -5.14 22.03
CA LEU A 295 5.01 -5.30 20.59
C LEU A 295 4.42 -6.65 20.20
N ARG A 296 4.56 -7.66 21.04
CA ARG A 296 4.11 -9.02 20.76
C ARG A 296 2.62 -9.10 20.39
N PRO A 297 1.66 -8.52 21.14
CA PRO A 297 0.24 -8.60 20.80
C PRO A 297 -0.13 -7.84 19.52
N LEU A 298 0.68 -6.85 19.12
CA LEU A 298 0.48 -6.11 17.87
C LEU A 298 0.96 -6.92 16.66
N LEU A 299 2.11 -7.58 16.78
CA LEU A 299 2.73 -8.36 15.73
C LEU A 299 2.13 -9.77 15.62
N PHE A 300 1.69 -10.31 16.75
CA PHE A 300 1.08 -11.64 16.88
C PHE A 300 -0.22 -11.55 17.66
N PRO A 301 -1.25 -10.91 17.11
CA PRO A 301 -2.57 -10.89 17.74
C PRO A 301 -3.12 -12.32 17.87
N SER A 302 -4.03 -12.54 18.80
CA SER A 302 -4.73 -13.82 18.91
C SER A 302 -5.46 -14.14 17.60
N SER A 303 -5.66 -15.44 17.34
CA SER A 303 -6.42 -15.88 16.15
C SER A 303 -7.82 -15.28 16.13
N ASP A 304 -8.43 -15.11 17.28
CA ASP A 304 -9.73 -14.51 17.47
C ASP A 304 -9.74 -13.00 17.10
N THR A 305 -8.76 -12.22 17.57
CA THR A 305 -8.60 -10.82 17.15
C THR A 305 -8.30 -10.72 15.65
N TRP A 306 -7.44 -11.59 15.13
CA TRP A 306 -7.08 -11.59 13.72
C TRP A 306 -8.26 -11.92 12.81
N SER A 307 -9.12 -12.87 13.19
CA SER A 307 -10.31 -13.26 12.43
C SER A 307 -11.36 -12.15 12.36
N ARG A 308 -11.38 -11.23 13.33
CA ARG A 308 -12.28 -10.07 13.36
C ARG A 308 -11.73 -8.87 12.56
N CYS A 309 -10.49 -8.93 12.10
CA CYS A 309 -9.98 -7.90 11.20
C CYS A 309 -10.69 -7.98 9.84
N TRP A 310 -10.83 -6.84 9.17
CA TRP A 310 -11.55 -6.77 7.90
C TRP A 310 -10.79 -5.98 6.83
N SER A 311 -11.06 -6.32 5.59
CA SER A 311 -10.52 -5.65 4.42
C SER A 311 -11.53 -4.66 3.82
N LEU A 312 -11.04 -3.73 3.02
CA LEU A 312 -11.86 -2.75 2.30
C LEU A 312 -11.74 -3.04 0.79
N PRO A 313 -12.60 -3.92 0.22
CA PRO A 313 -12.55 -4.26 -1.20
C PRO A 313 -12.93 -3.05 -2.08
N PRO A 314 -12.50 -2.98 -3.35
CA PRO A 314 -12.92 -1.94 -4.28
C PRO A 314 -14.42 -1.72 -4.31
N LEU A 315 -14.83 -0.46 -4.46
CA LEU A 315 -16.24 -0.08 -4.49
C LEU A 315 -16.78 -0.13 -5.92
N LEU A 316 -18.00 -0.61 -6.06
CA LEU A 316 -18.76 -0.39 -7.28
C LEU A 316 -19.06 1.12 -7.46
N PRO A 317 -19.28 1.61 -8.71
CA PRO A 317 -19.52 3.04 -8.95
C PRO A 317 -20.70 3.61 -8.15
N ASP A 318 -21.77 2.82 -7.98
CA ASP A 318 -22.95 3.25 -7.22
C ASP A 318 -22.67 3.33 -5.72
N ASP A 319 -21.97 2.33 -5.17
CA ASP A 319 -21.54 2.32 -3.77
C ASP A 319 -20.61 3.49 -3.48
N ARG A 320 -19.74 3.84 -4.44
CA ARG A 320 -18.85 5.00 -4.31
C ARG A 320 -19.64 6.30 -4.20
N ARG A 321 -20.65 6.49 -5.05
CA ARG A 321 -21.52 7.69 -5.00
C ARG A 321 -22.27 7.78 -3.68
N ALA A 322 -22.86 6.69 -3.22
CA ALA A 322 -23.53 6.63 -1.94
C ALA A 322 -22.58 6.94 -0.75
N LEU A 323 -21.35 6.46 -0.85
CA LEU A 323 -20.31 6.75 0.15
C LEU A 323 -19.90 8.23 0.14
N GLU A 324 -19.75 8.84 -1.03
CA GLU A 324 -19.42 10.28 -1.18
C GLU A 324 -20.55 11.17 -0.64
N GLU A 325 -21.81 10.81 -0.88
CA GLU A 325 -22.98 11.51 -0.34
C GLU A 325 -23.00 11.40 1.20
N ARG A 326 -22.88 10.19 1.72
CA ARG A 326 -22.80 9.94 3.17
C ARG A 326 -21.67 10.72 3.84
N TRP A 327 -20.51 10.79 3.19
CA TRP A 327 -19.38 11.58 3.68
C TRP A 327 -19.69 13.07 3.70
N ARG A 328 -20.31 13.60 2.67
CA ARG A 328 -20.70 15.00 2.56
C ARG A 328 -21.72 15.37 3.65
N ASP A 329 -22.76 14.56 3.80
CA ASP A 329 -23.86 14.79 4.73
C ASP A 329 -23.45 14.67 6.21
N SER A 330 -22.36 13.95 6.48
CA SER A 330 -21.79 13.82 7.82
C SER A 330 -20.82 14.93 8.19
N ALA A 331 -20.68 15.99 7.38
CA ALA A 331 -19.78 17.10 7.69
C ALA A 331 -20.17 17.74 9.02
N PRO A 332 -19.21 17.95 9.96
CA PRO A 332 -19.50 18.68 11.18
C PRO A 332 -19.90 20.13 10.84
N ASP A 333 -20.83 20.68 11.63
CA ASP A 333 -21.15 22.09 11.52
C ASP A 333 -19.88 22.94 11.66
N PRO A 334 -19.76 24.03 10.91
CA PRO A 334 -18.65 24.95 11.09
C PRO A 334 -18.65 25.47 12.53
N PRO A 335 -17.47 25.65 13.16
CA PRO A 335 -17.41 26.16 14.51
C PRO A 335 -18.16 27.51 14.57
N SER A 336 -19.11 27.62 15.47
CA SER A 336 -19.77 28.89 15.78
C SER A 336 -18.69 29.91 16.12
N ARG A 337 -18.63 30.99 15.34
CA ARG A 337 -17.69 32.12 15.53
C ARG A 337 -17.98 32.86 16.81
#